data_223609a0d96a00b49b1b401b59d27293
#
_entry.id   223609a0d96a00b49b1b401b59d27293
#
_cell.length_a   1.000
_cell.length_b   1.000
_cell.length_c   1.000
_cell.angle_alpha   90.00
_cell.angle_beta   90.00
_cell.angle_gamma   90.00
#
_symmetry.space_group_name_H-M   'P 1'
#
loop_
_entity.id
_entity.type
_entity.pdbx_description
1 polymer ?
#
loop_
_entity_poly.entity_id
_entity_poly.type
_entity_poly.pdbx_seq_one_letter_code
_entity_poly.pdbx_strand_id
1 'polypeptide(L)' 'MRVFLGVTGASGAPYAERLLRALAAVDCEIGLSASRSGIEVLATELYGDPSLRREEVLERFVGSAAEQVTVYGENDFSSP' A
#
# COMPACT_ATOMS: atom_id res chain seq x y z
N MET A 1 -15.62 -6.18 8.29
CA MET A 1 -15.54 -5.88 6.86
C MET A 1 -14.11 -5.97 6.39
N ARG A 2 -13.91 -6.49 5.20
CA ARG A 2 -12.57 -6.60 4.61
C ARG A 2 -12.51 -5.84 3.30
N VAL A 3 -11.49 -5.02 3.12
CA VAL A 3 -11.29 -4.25 1.90
C VAL A 3 -9.91 -4.57 1.34
N PHE A 4 -9.83 -4.71 0.04
CA PHE A 4 -8.57 -4.98 -0.63
C PHE A 4 -8.11 -3.74 -1.41
N LEU A 5 -6.92 -3.28 -1.13
CA LEU A 5 -6.34 -2.11 -1.77
C LEU A 5 -5.15 -2.52 -2.63
N GLY A 6 -5.25 -2.24 -3.92
CA GLY A 6 -4.16 -2.50 -4.84
C GLY A 6 -3.51 -1.21 -5.29
N VAL A 7 -2.19 -1.15 -5.24
CA VAL A 7 -1.44 0.02 -5.70
C VAL A 7 -0.66 -0.35 -6.95
N THR A 8 -0.92 0.37 -8.02
CA THR A 8 -0.24 0.15 -9.30
C THR A 8 0.44 1.44 -9.73
N GLY A 9 1.29 1.33 -10.74
CA GLY A 9 1.99 2.49 -11.25
C GLY A 9 1.11 3.54 -11.93
N ALA A 10 -0.15 3.19 -12.21
CA ALA A 10 -1.06 4.10 -12.88
C ALA A 10 -1.80 5.01 -11.90
N SER A 11 -1.76 4.71 -10.61
CA SER A 11 -2.53 5.45 -9.60
C SER A 11 -1.68 6.51 -8.93
N GLY A 12 -2.31 7.60 -8.53
CA GLY A 12 -1.62 8.63 -7.76
C GLY A 12 -1.35 8.15 -6.33
N ALA A 13 -0.10 8.22 -5.89
CA ALA A 13 0.29 7.76 -4.57
C ALA A 13 -0.40 8.54 -3.44
N PRO A 14 -0.54 9.87 -3.50
CA PRO A 14 -1.25 10.60 -2.45
C PRO A 14 -2.70 10.15 -2.28
N TYR A 15 -3.35 9.78 -3.37
CA TYR A 15 -4.71 9.29 -3.31
C TYR A 15 -4.77 7.94 -2.59
N ALA A 16 -3.83 7.04 -2.92
CA ALA A 16 -3.77 5.74 -2.27
C ALA A 16 -3.53 5.87 -0.77
N GLU A 17 -2.67 6.81 -0.37
CA GLU A 17 -2.41 7.05 1.03
C GLU A 17 -3.67 7.56 1.75
N ARG A 18 -4.38 8.47 1.15
CA ARG A 18 -5.62 8.98 1.73
C ARG A 18 -6.65 7.87 1.90
N LEU A 19 -6.76 7.02 0.91
CA LEU A 19 -7.71 5.92 0.95
C LEU A 19 -7.35 4.97 2.08
N LEU A 20 -6.07 4.63 2.22
CA LEU A 20 -5.63 3.77 3.30
C LEU A 20 -5.97 4.37 4.67
N ARG A 21 -5.70 5.66 4.86
CA ARG A 21 -6.00 6.33 6.13
C ARG A 21 -7.49 6.35 6.41
N ALA A 22 -8.30 6.57 5.39
CA ALA A 22 -9.75 6.56 5.55
C ALA A 22 -10.26 5.17 5.94
N LEU A 23 -9.72 4.12 5.33
CA LEU A 23 -10.10 2.76 5.66
C LEU A 23 -9.64 2.38 7.07
N ALA A 24 -8.46 2.82 7.46
CA ALA A 24 -7.94 2.54 8.79
C ALA A 24 -8.82 3.18 9.88
N ALA A 25 -9.45 4.30 9.57
CA ALA A 25 -10.29 5.01 10.53
C ALA A 25 -11.62 4.29 10.81
N VAL A 26 -12.02 3.37 9.95
CA VAL A 26 -13.32 2.69 10.12
C VAL A 26 -13.19 1.26 10.62
N ASP A 27 -12.06 0.92 11.19
CA ASP A 27 -11.85 -0.38 11.86
C ASP A 27 -12.21 -1.58 11.00
N CYS A 28 -11.66 -1.63 9.79
CA CYS A 28 -11.85 -2.77 8.91
C CYS A 28 -10.50 -3.47 8.66
N GLU A 29 -10.57 -4.70 8.16
CA GLU A 29 -9.38 -5.41 7.73
C GLU A 29 -9.02 -4.94 6.32
N ILE A 30 -7.75 -4.67 6.11
CA ILE A 30 -7.27 -4.16 4.83
C ILE A 30 -6.25 -5.12 4.25
N GLY A 31 -6.53 -5.64 3.06
CA GLY A 31 -5.55 -6.38 2.29
C GLY A 31 -4.84 -5.41 1.37
N LEU A 32 -3.53 -5.36 1.44
CA LEU A 32 -2.73 -4.43 0.63
C LEU A 32 -1.79 -5.18 -0.29
N SER A 33 -1.81 -4.80 -1.55
CA SER A 33 -0.87 -5.32 -2.51
C SER A 33 -0.37 -4.17 -3.38
N ALA A 34 0.89 -4.24 -3.75
CA ALA A 34 1.49 -3.21 -4.59
C ALA A 34 2.40 -3.86 -5.62
N SER A 35 2.24 -3.48 -6.88
CA SER A 35 3.12 -3.94 -7.94
C SER A 35 4.48 -3.25 -7.80
N ARG A 36 5.46 -3.72 -8.56
CA ARG A 36 6.77 -3.07 -8.58
C ARG A 36 6.62 -1.59 -8.97
N SER A 37 5.83 -1.31 -10.00
CA SER A 37 5.58 0.06 -10.41
C SER A 37 4.87 0.86 -9.32
N GLY A 38 3.97 0.23 -8.60
CA GLY A 38 3.29 0.87 -7.49
C GLY A 38 4.25 1.26 -6.39
N ILE A 39 5.18 0.38 -6.06
CA ILE A 39 6.20 0.68 -5.05
C ILE A 39 7.07 1.86 -5.50
N GLU A 40 7.48 1.88 -6.77
CA GLU A 40 8.28 2.98 -7.29
C GLU A 40 7.53 4.31 -7.21
N VAL A 41 6.25 4.30 -7.51
CA VAL A 41 5.42 5.50 -7.45
C VAL A 41 5.29 5.97 -6.01
N LEU A 42 5.06 5.07 -5.07
CA LEU A 42 4.99 5.43 -3.66
C LEU A 42 6.31 6.04 -3.17
N ALA A 43 7.41 5.38 -3.51
CA ALA A 43 8.73 5.84 -3.08
C ALA A 43 9.02 7.23 -3.61
N THR A 44 8.71 7.48 -4.87
CA THR A 44 9.02 8.75 -5.52
C THR A 44 8.05 9.85 -5.12
N GLU A 45 6.76 9.57 -5.18
CA GLU A 45 5.75 10.62 -4.96
C GLU A 45 5.51 10.96 -3.50
N LEU A 46 5.58 9.98 -2.62
CA LEU A 46 5.33 10.25 -1.21
C LEU A 46 6.60 10.54 -0.42
N TYR A 47 7.69 9.90 -0.77
CA TYR A 47 8.91 9.97 0.04
C TYR A 47 10.08 10.60 -0.68
N GLY A 48 9.94 10.87 -1.97
CA GLY A 48 10.97 11.53 -2.74
C GLY A 48 12.28 10.74 -2.87
N ASP A 49 12.23 9.43 -2.68
CA ASP A 49 13.42 8.59 -2.69
C ASP A 49 13.16 7.28 -3.43
N PRO A 50 13.44 7.24 -4.74
CA PRO A 50 13.19 6.03 -5.52
C PRO A 50 14.10 4.85 -5.18
N SER A 51 15.10 5.06 -4.33
CA SER A 51 15.98 3.97 -3.91
C SER A 51 15.46 3.18 -2.72
N LEU A 52 14.34 3.58 -2.15
CA LEU A 52 13.77 2.87 -1.02
C LEU A 52 13.37 1.46 -1.41
N ARG A 53 13.62 0.52 -0.51
CA ARG A 53 13.25 -0.87 -0.73
C ARG A 53 11.76 -1.06 -0.51
N ARG A 54 11.23 -2.13 -1.09
CA ARG A 54 9.83 -2.47 -0.95
C ARG A 54 9.38 -2.49 0.50
N GLU A 55 10.14 -3.14 1.37
CA GLU A 55 9.80 -3.27 2.78
C GLU A 55 9.71 -1.90 3.45
N GLU A 56 10.65 -1.03 3.13
CA GLU A 56 10.67 0.31 3.71
C GLU A 56 9.49 1.16 3.24
N VAL A 57 9.18 1.06 1.96
CA VAL A 57 8.05 1.81 1.39
C VAL A 57 6.75 1.34 2.03
N LEU A 58 6.55 0.04 2.11
CA LEU A 58 5.32 -0.51 2.68
C LEU A 58 5.19 -0.19 4.16
N GLU A 59 6.30 -0.26 4.89
CA GLU A 59 6.28 0.08 6.32
C GLU A 59 5.84 1.53 6.54
N ARG A 60 6.39 2.43 5.75
CA ARG A 60 6.01 3.84 5.83
C ARG A 60 4.58 4.09 5.39
N PHE A 61 4.19 3.42 4.32
CA PHE A 61 2.85 3.60 3.75
C PHE A 61 1.78 3.12 4.73
N VAL A 62 1.98 1.96 5.32
CA VAL A 62 1.04 1.39 6.27
C VAL A 62 1.03 2.18 7.59
N GLY A 63 2.21 2.51 8.12
CA GLY A 63 2.31 3.33 9.32
C GLY A 63 1.54 2.76 10.49
N SER A 64 0.72 3.58 11.12
CA SER A 64 -0.03 3.17 12.30
C SER A 64 -1.18 2.21 12.01
N ALA A 65 -1.49 1.97 10.75
CA ALA A 65 -2.54 1.03 10.38
C ALA A 65 -2.05 -0.42 10.30
N ALA A 66 -0.82 -0.69 10.73
CA ALA A 66 -0.21 -2.00 10.57
C ALA A 66 -1.02 -3.15 11.16
N GLU A 67 -1.73 -2.92 12.24
CA GLU A 67 -2.54 -3.97 12.86
C GLU A 67 -3.73 -4.39 12.01
N GLN A 68 -4.20 -3.50 11.16
CA GLN A 68 -5.36 -3.75 10.30
C GLN A 68 -4.97 -4.21 8.91
N VAL A 69 -3.70 -4.11 8.55
CA VAL A 69 -3.24 -4.35 7.18
C VAL A 69 -2.50 -5.66 7.06
N THR A 70 -2.88 -6.46 6.07
CA THR A 70 -2.13 -7.63 5.65
C THR A 70 -1.54 -7.33 4.28
N VAL A 71 -0.22 -7.43 4.17
CA VAL A 71 0.46 -7.15 2.91
C VAL A 71 0.63 -8.44 2.12
N TYR A 72 0.25 -8.41 0.87
CA TYR A 72 0.37 -9.53 -0.05
C TYR A 72 1.48 -9.26 -1.05
N GLY A 73 2.20 -10.28 -1.43
CA GLY A 73 3.22 -10.16 -2.45
C GLY A 73 2.63 -9.92 -3.82
N GLU A 74 3.47 -9.49 -4.75
CA GLU A 74 3.04 -9.17 -6.10
C GLU A 74 2.39 -10.35 -6.79
N ASN A 75 2.89 -11.56 -6.52
CA ASN A 75 2.39 -12.78 -7.14
C ASN A 75 1.19 -13.39 -6.41
N ASP A 76 0.80 -12.84 -5.30
CA ASP A 76 -0.27 -13.41 -4.48
C ASP A 76 -1.65 -13.08 -5.03
N PHE A 77 -1.75 -12.24 -6.02
CA PHE A 77 -3.01 -11.91 -6.65
C PHE A 77 -3.71 -13.11 -7.23
N SER A 78 -2.95 -14.06 -7.74
CA SER A 78 -3.51 -15.24 -8.36
C SER A 78 -3.86 -16.32 -7.35
N SER A 79 -3.52 -16.12 -6.09
CA SER A 79 -3.83 -17.07 -5.04
C SER A 79 -5.22 -16.83 -4.51
N PRO A 80 -6.02 -17.87 -4.35
CA PRO A 80 -7.34 -17.71 -3.77
C PRO A 80 -7.28 -17.24 -2.32
#